data_92b6a6c64e16b97ff7b15878b12d51f9
#
_entry.id   92b6a6c64e16b97ff7b15878b12d51f9
#
_cell.length_a   1.000
_cell.length_b   1.000
_cell.length_c   1.000
_cell.angle_alpha   90.00
_cell.angle_beta   90.00
_cell.angle_gamma   90.00
#
_symmetry.space_group_name_H-M   'P 1'
#
loop_
_entity.id
_entity.type
_entity.pdbx_description
1 polymer ?
#
loop_
_entity_poly.entity_id
_entity_poly.type
_entity_poly.pdbx_seq_one_letter_code
_entity_poly.pdbx_strand_id
1 'polypeptide(L)'
;RPSGGSGNGNGESGGRTGTDTQPEEILADMTLEQKVLQLFVVTPEALTGFSGTVTAAGDATRKSILEYPVGGLIYFARNLNNPEQVKSMLENTLRYYEEAGYPMPFLAVDEEGGTVARIGGQAAFGVQQVGDMWDIGKGGDVKEAERVGTVIGTYLADLGFNLDFAPDADVLTNPDNKVIGKRSFGSDG
;
A
#
# COMPACT_ATOMS: atom_id res chain seq x y z
N ARG A 1 16.54 48.50 -42.48
CA ARG A 1 16.53 47.08 -42.88
C ARG A 1 17.92 46.46 -42.73
N PRO A 2 18.15 45.19 -42.41
CA PRO A 2 17.20 44.07 -42.25
C PRO A 2 17.36 43.33 -40.91
N SER A 3 16.33 42.57 -40.59
CA SER A 3 16.17 41.13 -40.42
C SER A 3 17.06 40.47 -39.35
N GLY A 4 16.54 39.90 -38.29
CA GLY A 4 15.73 38.70 -38.26
C GLY A 4 16.61 37.54 -37.77
N GLY A 5 16.41 37.04 -36.60
CA GLY A 5 17.12 35.87 -36.08
C GLY A 5 16.44 35.38 -34.78
N SER A 6 15.34 34.70 -34.95
CA SER A 6 14.66 33.96 -33.87
C SER A 6 15.48 32.71 -33.57
N GLY A 7 16.01 32.59 -32.37
CA GLY A 7 16.63 31.38 -31.84
C GLY A 7 15.68 30.70 -30.86
N ASN A 8 14.99 29.69 -31.36
CA ASN A 8 14.16 28.82 -30.57
C ASN A 8 15.04 27.84 -29.77
N GLY A 9 15.20 28.07 -28.50
CA GLY A 9 15.84 27.12 -27.58
C GLY A 9 14.78 26.15 -27.03
N ASN A 10 14.64 25.01 -27.68
CA ASN A 10 13.90 23.88 -27.11
C ASN A 10 14.68 23.36 -25.90
N GLY A 11 14.17 23.65 -24.70
CA GLY A 11 14.54 22.95 -23.50
C GLY A 11 13.84 21.60 -23.49
N GLU A 12 14.56 20.56 -23.87
CA GLU A 12 14.11 19.19 -23.63
C GLU A 12 14.08 18.92 -22.10
N SER A 13 12.91 19.02 -21.52
CA SER A 13 12.63 18.42 -20.22
C SER A 13 12.65 16.91 -20.40
N GLY A 14 13.67 16.25 -19.83
CA GLY A 14 13.75 14.79 -19.77
C GLY A 14 12.53 14.22 -19.06
N GLY A 15 11.49 13.91 -19.82
CA GLY A 15 10.36 13.15 -19.38
C GLY A 15 10.81 11.72 -19.07
N ARG A 16 10.53 11.24 -17.88
CA ARG A 16 10.55 9.83 -17.55
C ARG A 16 9.65 9.12 -18.57
N THR A 17 10.26 8.34 -19.45
CA THR A 17 9.55 7.40 -20.31
C THR A 17 9.18 6.19 -19.47
N GLY A 18 8.16 6.32 -18.61
CA GLY A 18 7.38 5.17 -18.22
C GLY A 18 6.68 4.71 -19.48
N THR A 19 6.97 3.51 -19.96
CA THR A 19 6.20 2.87 -21.02
C THR A 19 4.76 2.79 -20.54
N ASP A 20 3.88 3.53 -21.19
CA ASP A 20 2.44 3.56 -20.92
C ASP A 20 1.83 2.27 -21.53
N THR A 21 2.32 1.11 -21.04
CA THR A 21 1.89 -0.21 -21.50
C THR A 21 0.45 -0.40 -21.03
N GLN A 22 -0.45 -0.60 -21.96
CA GLN A 22 -1.87 -0.76 -21.64
C GLN A 22 -2.10 -2.09 -20.89
N PRO A 23 -3.05 -2.13 -19.94
CA PRO A 23 -3.35 -3.34 -19.16
C PRO A 23 -3.61 -4.57 -20.05
N GLU A 24 -4.23 -4.39 -21.22
CA GLU A 24 -4.53 -5.44 -22.18
C GLU A 24 -3.25 -6.07 -22.76
N GLU A 25 -2.21 -5.27 -23.01
CA GLU A 25 -0.93 -5.75 -23.51
C GLU A 25 -0.21 -6.59 -22.43
N ILE A 26 -0.20 -6.11 -21.19
CA ILE A 26 0.36 -6.86 -20.06
C ILE A 26 -0.36 -8.21 -19.92
N LEU A 27 -1.70 -8.20 -19.95
CA LEU A 27 -2.50 -9.41 -19.84
C LEU A 27 -2.30 -10.38 -21.03
N ALA A 28 -2.02 -9.88 -22.24
CA ALA A 28 -1.78 -10.72 -23.40
C ALA A 28 -0.52 -11.58 -23.24
N ASP A 29 0.51 -11.04 -22.62
CA ASP A 29 1.80 -11.71 -22.42
C ASP A 29 1.83 -12.65 -21.21
N MET A 30 0.84 -12.59 -20.31
CA MET A 30 0.77 -13.44 -19.12
C MET A 30 0.19 -14.82 -19.43
N THR A 31 0.78 -15.85 -18.82
CA THR A 31 0.19 -17.19 -18.76
C THR A 31 -1.09 -17.20 -17.92
N LEU A 32 -1.91 -18.25 -18.06
CA LEU A 32 -3.11 -18.39 -17.21
C LEU A 32 -2.76 -18.45 -15.72
N GLU A 33 -1.70 -19.17 -15.38
CA GLU A 33 -1.21 -19.28 -14.00
C GLU A 33 -0.80 -17.92 -13.43
N GLN A 34 -0.04 -17.12 -14.19
CA GLN A 34 0.34 -15.76 -13.80
C GLN A 34 -0.90 -14.87 -13.62
N LYS A 35 -1.89 -14.95 -14.51
CA LYS A 35 -3.17 -14.21 -14.38
C LYS A 35 -3.91 -14.59 -13.10
N VAL A 36 -3.94 -15.88 -12.77
CA VAL A 36 -4.57 -16.36 -11.53
C VAL A 36 -3.81 -15.85 -10.30
N LEU A 37 -2.47 -15.89 -10.32
CA LEU A 37 -1.64 -15.39 -9.21
C LEU A 37 -1.84 -13.89 -8.95
N GLN A 38 -2.14 -13.09 -9.99
CA GLN A 38 -2.44 -11.66 -9.81
C GLN A 38 -3.72 -11.39 -9.00
N LEU A 39 -4.59 -12.38 -8.80
CA LEU A 39 -5.79 -12.24 -7.97
C LEU A 39 -5.52 -12.42 -6.47
N PHE A 40 -4.30 -12.77 -6.09
CA PHE A 40 -3.94 -13.04 -4.70
C PHE A 40 -3.13 -11.91 -4.09
N VAL A 41 -3.55 -11.50 -2.89
CA VAL A 41 -2.74 -10.71 -1.95
C VAL A 41 -2.43 -11.61 -0.77
N VAL A 42 -1.15 -11.87 -0.54
CA VAL A 42 -0.70 -12.85 0.47
C VAL A 42 0.28 -12.21 1.45
N THR A 43 0.54 -12.85 2.58
CA THR A 43 1.60 -12.38 3.49
C THR A 43 2.99 -12.75 2.96
N PRO A 44 4.05 -12.01 3.34
CA PRO A 44 5.42 -12.38 2.97
C PRO A 44 5.79 -13.80 3.43
N GLU A 45 5.27 -14.24 4.57
CA GLU A 45 5.47 -15.60 5.08
C GLU A 45 4.82 -16.65 4.17
N ALA A 46 3.58 -16.39 3.71
CA ALA A 46 2.89 -17.31 2.81
C ALA A 46 3.60 -17.38 1.45
N LEU A 47 4.07 -16.25 0.92
CA LEU A 47 4.83 -16.22 -0.33
C LEU A 47 6.13 -17.03 -0.23
N THR A 48 6.89 -16.86 0.85
CA THR A 48 8.23 -17.46 1.00
C THR A 48 8.20 -18.87 1.61
N GLY A 49 7.08 -19.31 2.16
CA GLY A 49 6.98 -20.53 2.96
C GLY A 49 7.74 -20.47 4.28
N PHE A 50 8.15 -19.28 4.73
CA PHE A 50 8.89 -19.11 5.96
C PHE A 50 7.97 -19.20 7.18
N SER A 51 8.29 -20.05 8.13
CA SER A 51 7.48 -20.29 9.34
C SER A 51 7.66 -19.23 10.44
N GLY A 52 8.66 -18.36 10.32
CA GLY A 52 8.89 -17.23 11.24
C GLY A 52 8.27 -15.94 10.72
N THR A 53 8.69 -14.81 11.30
CA THR A 53 8.25 -13.47 10.86
C THR A 53 9.20 -12.92 9.80
N VAL A 54 8.69 -12.50 8.67
CA VAL A 54 9.45 -11.85 7.61
C VAL A 54 9.50 -10.34 7.88
N THR A 55 10.71 -9.82 8.09
CA THR A 55 10.98 -8.38 8.30
C THR A 55 11.95 -7.79 7.28
N ALA A 56 12.28 -8.54 6.23
CA ALA A 56 13.14 -8.08 5.14
C ALA A 56 12.79 -8.83 3.84
N ALA A 57 12.87 -8.13 2.73
CA ALA A 57 12.79 -8.75 1.40
C ALA A 57 14.22 -9.05 0.92
N GLY A 58 14.61 -10.31 1.00
CA GLY A 58 15.92 -10.83 0.59
C GLY A 58 15.82 -11.84 -0.55
N ASP A 59 16.85 -12.67 -0.70
CA ASP A 59 16.95 -13.68 -1.79
C ASP A 59 15.77 -14.66 -1.80
N ALA A 60 15.29 -15.08 -0.63
CA ALA A 60 14.10 -15.94 -0.52
C ALA A 60 12.88 -15.28 -1.13
N THR A 61 12.63 -13.99 -0.78
CA THR A 61 11.52 -13.20 -1.34
C THR A 61 11.69 -13.06 -2.86
N ARG A 62 12.90 -12.73 -3.34
CA ARG A 62 13.19 -12.60 -4.76
C ARG A 62 12.90 -13.90 -5.52
N LYS A 63 13.39 -15.03 -5.01
CA LYS A 63 13.14 -16.34 -5.60
C LYS A 63 11.64 -16.66 -5.65
N SER A 64 10.92 -16.41 -4.57
CA SER A 64 9.49 -16.69 -4.51
C SER A 64 8.67 -15.82 -5.45
N ILE A 65 9.02 -14.53 -5.64
CA ILE A 65 8.38 -13.65 -6.61
C ILE A 65 8.58 -14.16 -8.04
N LEU A 66 9.79 -14.65 -8.38
CA LEU A 66 10.07 -15.22 -9.71
C LEU A 66 9.24 -16.48 -9.99
N GLU A 67 8.96 -17.27 -8.97
CA GLU A 67 8.18 -18.50 -9.08
C GLU A 67 6.66 -18.26 -8.99
N TYR A 68 6.25 -17.36 -8.09
CA TYR A 68 4.85 -17.03 -7.80
C TYR A 68 4.62 -15.51 -7.79
N PRO A 69 4.46 -14.88 -8.96
CA PRO A 69 4.24 -13.44 -9.06
C PRO A 69 2.80 -13.07 -8.65
N VAL A 70 2.53 -13.08 -7.36
CA VAL A 70 1.21 -12.72 -6.81
C VAL A 70 0.88 -11.24 -7.04
N GLY A 71 -0.41 -10.88 -7.03
CA GLY A 71 -0.87 -9.51 -7.27
C GLY A 71 -0.53 -8.54 -6.14
N GLY A 72 -0.19 -9.04 -4.95
CA GLY A 72 0.21 -8.17 -3.85
C GLY A 72 0.68 -8.89 -2.59
N LEU A 73 1.25 -8.10 -1.70
CA LEU A 73 1.67 -8.52 -0.38
C LEU A 73 0.99 -7.65 0.68
N ILE A 74 0.43 -8.28 1.71
CA ILE A 74 -0.11 -7.59 2.89
C ILE A 74 0.82 -7.78 4.08
N TYR A 75 1.13 -6.69 4.77
CA TYR A 75 2.03 -6.65 5.91
C TYR A 75 1.25 -6.35 7.19
N PHE A 76 1.56 -7.09 8.25
CA PHE A 76 0.97 -6.92 9.57
C PHE A 76 1.99 -6.31 10.55
N ALA A 77 1.53 -5.83 11.69
CA ALA A 77 2.37 -5.18 12.70
C ALA A 77 3.67 -5.95 13.02
N ARG A 78 3.63 -7.29 13.01
CA ARG A 78 4.80 -8.14 13.23
C ARG A 78 5.90 -8.00 12.17
N ASN A 79 5.54 -7.57 10.95
CA ASN A 79 6.49 -7.37 9.86
C ASN A 79 7.15 -5.98 9.87
N LEU A 80 6.62 -5.06 10.69
CA LEU A 80 6.90 -3.63 10.64
C LEU A 80 7.60 -3.20 11.93
N ASN A 81 8.89 -2.88 11.88
CA ASN A 81 9.69 -2.56 13.07
C ASN A 81 9.97 -1.05 13.20
N ASN A 82 10.30 -0.38 12.12
CA ASN A 82 10.60 1.05 12.04
C ASN A 82 10.57 1.54 10.58
N PRO A 83 10.57 2.87 10.34
CA PRO A 83 10.46 3.41 8.98
C PRO A 83 11.54 2.92 8.01
N GLU A 84 12.78 2.86 8.43
CA GLU A 84 13.92 2.49 7.57
C GLU A 84 13.81 1.03 7.11
N GLN A 85 13.48 0.14 8.05
CA GLN A 85 13.28 -1.28 7.75
C GLN A 85 12.12 -1.48 6.78
N VAL A 86 10.98 -0.80 7.01
CA VAL A 86 9.80 -0.92 6.16
C VAL A 86 10.10 -0.41 4.74
N LYS A 87 10.67 0.79 4.61
CA LYS A 87 11.05 1.34 3.30
C LYS A 87 11.95 0.38 2.53
N SER A 88 13.01 -0.10 3.17
CA SER A 88 13.94 -1.03 2.53
C SER A 88 13.27 -2.35 2.11
N MET A 89 12.35 -2.88 2.93
CA MET A 89 11.61 -4.11 2.60
C MET A 89 10.67 -3.90 1.42
N LEU A 90 9.92 -2.81 1.39
CA LEU A 90 8.98 -2.49 0.31
C LEU A 90 9.72 -2.16 -1.00
N GLU A 91 10.76 -1.33 -0.96
CA GLU A 91 11.60 -0.99 -2.10
C GLU A 91 12.24 -2.24 -2.73
N ASN A 92 12.80 -3.14 -1.92
CA ASN A 92 13.35 -4.39 -2.42
C ASN A 92 12.27 -5.27 -3.06
N THR A 93 11.09 -5.33 -2.48
CA THR A 93 9.96 -6.08 -3.06
C THR A 93 9.60 -5.53 -4.44
N LEU A 94 9.39 -4.21 -4.57
CA LEU A 94 9.11 -3.57 -5.86
C LEU A 94 10.20 -3.84 -6.89
N ARG A 95 11.45 -3.70 -6.50
CA ARG A 95 12.61 -3.95 -7.37
C ARG A 95 12.62 -5.39 -7.89
N TYR A 96 12.24 -6.39 -7.09
CA TYR A 96 12.20 -7.77 -7.54
C TYR A 96 11.09 -8.03 -8.56
N TYR A 97 9.93 -7.38 -8.43
CA TYR A 97 8.88 -7.41 -9.45
C TYR A 97 9.33 -6.74 -10.76
N GLU A 98 9.98 -5.59 -10.67
CA GLU A 98 10.54 -4.86 -11.81
C GLU A 98 11.62 -5.69 -12.54
N GLU A 99 12.59 -6.26 -11.80
CA GLU A 99 13.63 -7.15 -12.34
C GLU A 99 13.04 -8.38 -13.05
N ALA A 100 11.91 -8.87 -12.56
CA ALA A 100 11.20 -10.02 -13.12
C ALA A 100 10.32 -9.67 -14.32
N GLY A 101 10.09 -8.39 -14.60
CA GLY A 101 9.20 -7.92 -15.66
C GLY A 101 7.71 -8.12 -15.36
N TYR A 102 7.35 -8.24 -14.09
CA TYR A 102 5.96 -8.38 -13.66
C TYR A 102 5.30 -7.02 -13.36
N PRO A 103 3.97 -6.94 -13.41
CA PRO A 103 3.25 -5.75 -12.98
C PRO A 103 3.62 -5.35 -11.54
N MET A 104 3.55 -4.05 -11.25
CA MET A 104 3.75 -3.54 -9.90
C MET A 104 2.74 -4.17 -8.93
N PRO A 105 3.20 -4.82 -7.84
CA PRO A 105 2.31 -5.46 -6.89
C PRO A 105 1.62 -4.44 -5.98
N PHE A 106 0.50 -4.82 -5.41
CA PHE A 106 -0.03 -4.13 -4.25
C PHE A 106 0.86 -4.40 -3.04
N LEU A 107 1.32 -3.34 -2.39
CA LEU A 107 1.99 -3.38 -1.10
C LEU A 107 1.00 -2.84 -0.07
N ALA A 108 0.34 -3.76 0.62
CA ALA A 108 -0.86 -3.48 1.39
C ALA A 108 -0.62 -3.53 2.90
N VAL A 109 -1.42 -2.77 3.62
CA VAL A 109 -1.55 -2.80 5.07
C VAL A 109 -3.03 -2.60 5.42
N ASP A 110 -3.43 -2.93 6.62
CA ASP A 110 -4.71 -2.53 7.21
C ASP A 110 -4.46 -1.50 8.32
N GLU A 111 -4.53 -0.24 7.97
CA GLU A 111 -4.26 0.91 8.85
C GLU A 111 -5.53 1.75 9.01
N GLU A 112 -6.51 1.23 9.76
CA GLU A 112 -7.80 1.88 9.95
C GLU A 112 -7.73 3.06 10.93
N GLY A 113 -6.69 3.11 11.76
CA GLY A 113 -6.62 3.95 12.94
C GLY A 113 -7.20 3.28 14.19
N GLY A 114 -7.13 3.94 15.34
CA GLY A 114 -7.66 3.42 16.60
C GLY A 114 -7.14 2.01 16.93
N THR A 115 -8.07 1.07 17.00
CA THR A 115 -7.76 -0.33 17.37
C THR A 115 -6.97 -1.09 16.29
N VAL A 116 -7.18 -0.75 15.02
CA VAL A 116 -6.48 -1.38 13.88
C VAL A 116 -5.49 -0.38 13.29
N ALA A 117 -4.34 -0.27 13.94
CA ALA A 117 -3.24 0.62 13.56
C ALA A 117 -1.92 -0.14 13.63
N ARG A 118 -1.44 -0.61 12.47
CA ARG A 118 -0.21 -1.43 12.39
C ARG A 118 1.05 -0.59 12.49
N ILE A 119 0.94 0.67 12.08
CA ILE A 119 2.01 1.69 12.06
C ILE A 119 1.73 2.74 13.12
N GLY A 120 0.57 3.40 13.09
CA GLY A 120 0.17 4.43 14.06
C GLY A 120 0.11 3.93 15.50
N GLY A 121 -0.13 2.64 15.71
CA GLY A 121 -0.10 2.00 17.02
C GLY A 121 1.32 1.77 17.60
N GLN A 122 2.39 2.01 16.84
CA GLN A 122 3.76 1.72 17.24
C GLN A 122 4.60 3.01 17.36
N ALA A 123 5.11 3.27 18.56
CA ALA A 123 5.91 4.48 18.83
C ALA A 123 7.17 4.61 17.96
N ALA A 124 7.70 3.48 17.44
CA ALA A 124 8.90 3.46 16.62
C ALA A 124 8.74 4.22 15.28
N PHE A 125 7.51 4.43 14.81
CA PHE A 125 7.26 5.14 13.56
C PHE A 125 7.17 6.65 13.73
N GLY A 126 6.91 7.16 14.94
CA GLY A 126 6.84 8.59 15.21
C GLY A 126 5.74 9.34 14.43
N VAL A 127 4.74 8.61 13.90
CA VAL A 127 3.64 9.20 13.14
C VAL A 127 2.53 9.68 14.06
N GLN A 128 1.69 10.58 13.55
CA GLN A 128 0.53 11.04 14.29
C GLN A 128 -0.48 9.89 14.46
N GLN A 129 -0.78 9.53 15.70
CA GLN A 129 -1.86 8.60 16.01
C GLN A 129 -3.21 9.26 15.77
N VAL A 130 -4.14 8.49 15.24
CA VAL A 130 -5.54 8.87 15.12
C VAL A 130 -6.39 8.02 16.06
N GLY A 131 -7.49 8.59 16.55
CA GLY A 131 -8.40 7.90 17.46
C GLY A 131 -9.28 6.85 16.79
N ASP A 132 -10.22 6.32 17.57
CA ASP A 132 -11.19 5.35 17.07
C ASP A 132 -12.14 6.02 16.06
N MET A 133 -12.48 5.32 14.99
CA MET A 133 -13.39 5.82 13.95
C MET A 133 -14.79 6.12 14.50
N TRP A 134 -15.21 5.39 15.54
CA TRP A 134 -16.43 5.66 16.28
C TRP A 134 -16.51 7.10 16.81
N ASP A 135 -15.44 7.63 17.38
CA ASP A 135 -15.41 8.98 17.94
C ASP A 135 -15.43 10.02 16.82
N ILE A 136 -14.83 9.74 15.68
CA ILE A 136 -14.88 10.59 14.48
C ILE A 136 -16.29 10.64 13.92
N GLY A 137 -16.93 9.48 13.72
CA GLY A 137 -18.29 9.40 13.21
C GLY A 137 -19.31 10.06 14.16
N LYS A 138 -19.18 9.87 15.47
CA LYS A 138 -20.01 10.51 16.48
C LYS A 138 -19.87 12.05 16.47
N GLY A 139 -18.71 12.56 16.10
CA GLY A 139 -18.47 13.99 15.94
C GLY A 139 -19.23 14.59 14.76
N GLY A 140 -19.59 13.80 13.76
CA GLY A 140 -20.37 14.23 12.60
C GLY A 140 -19.66 15.23 11.68
N ASP A 141 -18.37 15.44 11.84
CA ASP A 141 -17.59 16.37 11.01
C ASP A 141 -16.84 15.60 9.91
N VAL A 142 -17.38 15.69 8.69
CA VAL A 142 -16.78 15.09 7.49
C VAL A 142 -15.33 15.57 7.26
N LYS A 143 -15.01 16.81 7.61
CA LYS A 143 -13.64 17.35 7.46
C LYS A 143 -12.66 16.67 8.42
N GLU A 144 -13.12 16.25 9.57
CA GLU A 144 -12.27 15.48 10.49
C GLU A 144 -11.98 14.09 9.94
N ALA A 145 -12.96 13.42 9.32
CA ALA A 145 -12.73 12.15 8.62
C ALA A 145 -11.74 12.31 7.45
N GLU A 146 -11.89 13.36 6.63
CA GLU A 146 -10.96 13.69 5.55
C GLU A 146 -9.54 13.97 6.10
N ARG A 147 -9.42 14.72 7.17
CA ARG A 147 -8.15 15.02 7.82
C ARG A 147 -7.45 13.74 8.31
N VAL A 148 -8.20 12.85 8.95
CA VAL A 148 -7.67 11.57 9.44
C VAL A 148 -7.21 10.69 8.29
N GLY A 149 -8.02 10.54 7.26
CA GLY A 149 -7.64 9.79 6.05
C GLY A 149 -6.39 10.37 5.38
N THR A 150 -6.27 11.71 5.33
CA THR A 150 -5.07 12.38 4.80
C THR A 150 -3.84 12.09 5.66
N VAL A 151 -3.95 12.11 6.97
CA VAL A 151 -2.83 11.79 7.88
C VAL A 151 -2.36 10.36 7.65
N ILE A 152 -3.27 9.38 7.65
CA ILE A 152 -2.94 7.98 7.43
C ILE A 152 -2.32 7.79 6.04
N GLY A 153 -2.99 8.24 4.99
CA GLY A 153 -2.52 8.08 3.62
C GLY A 153 -1.14 8.72 3.37
N THR A 154 -0.85 9.85 4.02
CA THR A 154 0.45 10.52 3.90
C THR A 154 1.58 9.66 4.44
N TYR A 155 1.50 9.18 5.67
CA TYR A 155 2.60 8.39 6.21
C TYR A 155 2.70 7.00 5.58
N LEU A 156 1.59 6.41 5.10
CA LEU A 156 1.63 5.16 4.35
C LEU A 156 2.37 5.34 3.02
N ALA A 157 2.05 6.39 2.27
CA ALA A 157 2.73 6.71 1.02
C ALA A 157 4.23 7.00 1.25
N ASP A 158 4.58 7.74 2.31
CA ASP A 158 5.97 8.03 2.68
C ASP A 158 6.77 6.76 3.04
N LEU A 159 6.10 5.73 3.53
CA LEU A 159 6.71 4.42 3.81
C LEU A 159 6.81 3.53 2.57
N GLY A 160 6.07 3.83 1.50
CA GLY A 160 6.07 3.08 0.25
C GLY A 160 4.91 2.11 0.08
N PHE A 161 3.89 2.12 0.95
CA PHE A 161 2.65 1.40 0.73
C PHE A 161 1.83 2.05 -0.40
N ASN A 162 1.13 1.24 -1.19
CA ASN A 162 0.29 1.70 -2.28
C ASN A 162 -1.16 1.21 -2.19
N LEU A 163 -1.50 0.47 -1.13
CA LEU A 163 -2.85 0.02 -0.81
C LEU A 163 -3.07 -0.01 0.70
N ASP A 164 -4.19 0.54 1.15
CA ASP A 164 -4.68 0.41 2.51
C ASP A 164 -6.04 -0.29 2.50
N PHE A 165 -6.19 -1.38 3.27
CA PHE A 165 -7.46 -2.05 3.47
C PHE A 165 -8.26 -1.34 4.58
N ALA A 166 -8.54 -0.08 4.36
CA ALA A 166 -9.29 0.81 5.24
C ALA A 166 -10.12 1.83 4.43
N PRO A 167 -11.09 2.47 5.06
CA PRO A 167 -11.60 2.25 6.41
C PRO A 167 -12.52 1.02 6.52
N ASP A 168 -12.80 0.59 7.78
CA ASP A 168 -13.91 -0.33 8.05
C ASP A 168 -15.23 0.43 7.82
N ALA A 169 -15.97 0.02 6.77
CA ALA A 169 -17.23 0.63 6.37
C ALA A 169 -18.47 -0.05 6.99
N ASP A 170 -18.28 -0.99 7.91
CA ASP A 170 -19.37 -1.68 8.60
C ASP A 170 -20.15 -0.71 9.49
N VAL A 171 -21.47 -0.80 9.42
CA VAL A 171 -22.38 -0.12 10.36
C VAL A 171 -22.57 -1.01 11.58
N LEU A 172 -22.32 -0.47 12.78
CA LEU A 172 -22.47 -1.23 14.03
C LEU A 172 -23.95 -1.42 14.41
N THR A 173 -24.64 -2.32 13.73
CA THR A 173 -26.04 -2.65 13.98
C THR A 173 -26.24 -3.53 15.23
N ASN A 174 -25.22 -4.29 15.62
CA ASN A 174 -25.21 -5.06 16.85
C ASN A 174 -24.19 -4.51 17.85
N PRO A 175 -24.59 -3.85 18.95
CA PRO A 175 -23.68 -3.24 19.92
C PRO A 175 -22.80 -4.26 20.65
N ASP A 176 -23.18 -5.54 20.62
CA ASP A 176 -22.39 -6.62 21.22
C ASP A 176 -21.28 -7.16 20.31
N ASN A 177 -21.23 -6.72 19.05
CA ASN A 177 -20.14 -7.05 18.13
C ASN A 177 -18.85 -6.35 18.55
N LYS A 178 -17.99 -7.08 19.27
CA LYS A 178 -16.70 -6.55 19.76
C LYS A 178 -15.60 -6.56 18.69
N VAL A 179 -15.81 -7.23 17.55
CA VAL A 179 -14.85 -7.27 16.45
C VAL A 179 -14.90 -5.98 15.66
N ILE A 180 -16.08 -5.52 15.29
CA ILE A 180 -16.29 -4.22 14.65
C ILE A 180 -16.16 -3.11 15.70
N GLY A 181 -17.04 -3.05 16.69
CA GLY A 181 -16.93 -2.15 17.81
C GLY A 181 -16.62 -0.70 17.38
N LYS A 182 -15.52 -0.17 17.90
CA LYS A 182 -15.07 1.20 17.65
C LYS A 182 -14.38 1.44 16.30
N ARG A 183 -14.23 0.42 15.48
CA ARG A 183 -13.74 0.54 14.09
C ARG A 183 -14.79 1.18 13.20
N SER A 184 -16.08 0.90 13.48
CA SER A 184 -17.21 1.50 12.78
C SER A 184 -17.31 3.02 13.06
N PHE A 185 -17.74 3.77 12.05
CA PHE A 185 -18.05 5.21 12.20
C PHE A 185 -19.39 5.48 12.88
N GLY A 186 -20.24 4.47 13.02
CA GLY A 186 -21.56 4.67 13.66
C GLY A 186 -22.48 3.45 13.58
N SER A 187 -23.70 3.66 14.09
CA SER A 187 -24.79 2.67 14.07
C SER A 187 -25.84 2.95 12.99
N ASP A 188 -25.70 4.04 12.26
CA ASP A 188 -26.56 4.45 11.14
C ASP A 188 -25.74 4.46 9.85
N GLY A 189 -26.38 4.08 8.73
CA GLY A 189 -25.78 4.04 7.41
C GLY A 189 -25.82 5.37 6.65
#